data_9627f0d099860838341e8f7c9eb552a7
#
_entry.id   9627f0d099860838341e8f7c9eb552a7
#
_cell.length_a   1.000
_cell.length_b   1.000
_cell.length_c   1.000
_cell.angle_alpha   90.00
_cell.angle_beta   90.00
_cell.angle_gamma   90.00
#
_symmetry.space_group_name_H-M   'P 1'
#
loop_
_entity.id
_entity.type
_entity.pdbx_description
1 polymer ?
#
loop_
_entity_poly.entity_id
_entity_poly.type
_entity_poly.pdbx_seq_one_letter_code
_entity_poly.pdbx_strand_id
1 'polypeptide(L)'
;MHLFLADPDSIPFLADELRRSAPESTQREITDIGILSDAKLEGLHLAFARQTLPDALETTAVSINAWADRIIDAIAGHFPDEQPWRLHLWPQYGEGRAGVNRCELIRASLVERLKKRRRHLLRSLVKEGPSPNLSPKPIGGDNQAWGGERDQRSQQGEPSRHARQHPSPRRESPTEATINFGERLGEGHPNDAPFTPETSLVQCFLTSPESGWLSASLAPQPHSLRDLISPFLRGEVPWAEDKSAPSRAFTKLVESEQRLGRFIDRDQTCVDLGASPGSWSYVAIQRGAHVIAVDRSELREDLMRNPRLRFETADAFKYKPPQTVDWLVCDVIAAPQRSIDLLLEWLREKRMRNFIVTIKFKGHDEYELLETLKRDAPSLCAEFRLKRLSANKNEVCAFGVAK
;
A
#
# COMPACT_ATOMS: atom_id res chain seq x y z
N MET A 1 0.55 -21.30 -15.11
CA MET A 1 -0.53 -20.26 -15.00
C MET A 1 -0.25 -19.38 -13.78
N HIS A 2 -0.67 -18.14 -13.81
CA HIS A 2 -0.51 -17.18 -12.71
C HIS A 2 -1.84 -17.00 -11.98
N LEU A 3 -1.81 -16.88 -10.65
CA LEU A 3 -3.00 -16.58 -9.88
C LEU A 3 -2.98 -15.09 -9.49
N PHE A 4 -3.91 -14.33 -10.06
CA PHE A 4 -4.12 -12.91 -9.76
C PHE A 4 -5.15 -12.79 -8.66
N LEU A 5 -4.74 -12.32 -7.49
CA LEU A 5 -5.61 -12.10 -6.33
C LEU A 5 -6.25 -10.72 -6.39
N ALA A 6 -7.52 -10.66 -6.03
CA ALA A 6 -8.27 -9.41 -5.90
C ALA A 6 -9.18 -9.45 -4.68
N ASP A 7 -9.69 -8.28 -4.29
CA ASP A 7 -10.80 -8.23 -3.34
C ASP A 7 -12.04 -8.82 -4.02
N PRO A 8 -12.92 -9.55 -3.31
CA PRO A 8 -14.07 -10.21 -3.92
C PRO A 8 -14.90 -9.30 -4.82
N ASP A 9 -15.17 -8.07 -4.38
CA ASP A 9 -15.90 -7.06 -5.17
C ASP A 9 -15.16 -6.61 -6.44
N SER A 10 -13.87 -6.88 -6.54
CA SER A 10 -13.02 -6.49 -7.67
C SER A 10 -12.77 -7.62 -8.68
N ILE A 11 -13.14 -8.86 -8.37
CA ILE A 11 -12.91 -10.01 -9.26
C ILE A 11 -13.56 -9.82 -10.65
N PRO A 12 -14.81 -9.36 -10.78
CA PRO A 12 -15.39 -9.12 -12.10
C PRO A 12 -14.61 -8.07 -12.91
N PHE A 13 -14.13 -7.01 -12.26
CA PHE A 13 -13.35 -5.96 -12.93
C PHE A 13 -11.96 -6.45 -13.33
N LEU A 14 -11.32 -7.27 -12.50
CA LEU A 14 -10.06 -7.93 -12.84
C LEU A 14 -10.22 -8.87 -14.04
N ALA A 15 -11.32 -9.62 -14.10
CA ALA A 15 -11.62 -10.50 -15.24
C ALA A 15 -11.79 -9.72 -16.55
N ASP A 16 -12.52 -8.59 -16.49
CA ASP A 16 -12.69 -7.69 -17.63
C ASP A 16 -11.38 -7.04 -18.04
N GLU A 17 -10.59 -6.61 -17.08
CA GLU A 17 -9.29 -6.00 -17.30
C GLU A 17 -8.32 -6.99 -17.98
N LEU A 18 -8.26 -8.23 -17.51
CA LEU A 18 -7.45 -9.29 -18.13
C LEU A 18 -7.91 -9.61 -19.54
N ARG A 19 -9.23 -9.71 -19.79
CA ARG A 19 -9.78 -9.94 -21.13
C ARG A 19 -9.34 -8.87 -22.14
N ARG A 20 -9.29 -7.60 -21.70
CA ARG A 20 -8.86 -6.48 -22.56
C ARG A 20 -7.35 -6.41 -22.73
N SER A 21 -6.60 -6.62 -21.65
CA SER A 21 -5.14 -6.47 -21.67
C SER A 21 -4.41 -7.71 -22.21
N ALA A 22 -5.02 -8.89 -22.13
CA ALA A 22 -4.45 -10.17 -22.60
C ALA A 22 -5.53 -11.05 -23.24
N PRO A 23 -6.11 -10.65 -24.38
CA PRO A 23 -7.28 -11.31 -25.00
C PRO A 23 -7.04 -12.76 -25.39
N GLU A 24 -5.78 -13.12 -25.71
CA GLU A 24 -5.41 -14.50 -26.11
C GLU A 24 -5.20 -15.44 -24.91
N SER A 25 -5.26 -14.90 -23.68
CA SER A 25 -5.03 -15.70 -22.48
C SER A 25 -6.28 -16.46 -22.03
N THR A 26 -6.06 -17.65 -21.49
CA THR A 26 -7.11 -18.41 -20.82
C THR A 26 -7.35 -17.84 -19.42
N GLN A 27 -8.60 -17.87 -18.97
CA GLN A 27 -8.99 -17.37 -17.65
C GLN A 27 -9.91 -18.38 -16.97
N ARG A 28 -9.66 -18.61 -15.68
CA ARG A 28 -10.52 -19.38 -14.79
C ARG A 28 -10.69 -18.64 -13.48
N GLU A 29 -11.90 -18.27 -13.17
CA GLU A 29 -12.21 -17.65 -11.87
C GLU A 29 -12.06 -18.70 -10.76
N ILE A 30 -11.45 -18.26 -9.65
CA ILE A 30 -11.37 -19.00 -8.41
C ILE A 30 -12.22 -18.20 -7.41
N THR A 31 -13.35 -18.78 -7.04
CA THR A 31 -14.37 -18.12 -6.21
C THR A 31 -13.78 -17.41 -4.99
N ASP A 32 -14.17 -16.15 -4.79
CA ASP A 32 -13.74 -15.26 -3.69
C ASP A 32 -12.22 -15.08 -3.54
N ILE A 33 -11.43 -15.49 -4.54
CA ILE A 33 -9.97 -15.42 -4.50
C ILE A 33 -9.42 -14.51 -5.60
N GLY A 34 -9.76 -14.79 -6.86
CA GLY A 34 -9.21 -14.10 -8.01
C GLY A 34 -9.31 -14.88 -9.31
N ILE A 35 -8.38 -14.63 -10.23
CA ILE A 35 -8.37 -15.21 -11.57
C ILE A 35 -7.07 -16.00 -11.80
N LEU A 36 -7.21 -17.24 -12.24
CA LEU A 36 -6.09 -18.03 -12.74
C LEU A 36 -5.99 -17.81 -14.25
N SER A 37 -4.82 -17.39 -14.74
CA SER A 37 -4.59 -17.11 -16.17
C SER A 37 -3.17 -17.43 -16.61
N ASP A 38 -3.00 -17.68 -17.88
CA ASP A 38 -1.69 -17.83 -18.56
C ASP A 38 -1.20 -16.53 -19.23
N ALA A 39 -1.85 -15.41 -18.93
CA ALA A 39 -1.45 -14.10 -19.43
C ALA A 39 0.02 -13.80 -19.13
N LYS A 40 0.77 -13.29 -20.13
CA LYS A 40 2.14 -12.85 -19.90
C LYS A 40 2.18 -11.69 -18.94
N LEU A 41 3.02 -11.78 -17.90
CA LEU A 41 3.13 -10.75 -16.88
C LEU A 41 3.85 -9.49 -17.36
N GLU A 42 4.80 -9.64 -18.30
CA GLU A 42 5.59 -8.54 -18.81
C GLU A 42 4.72 -7.55 -19.61
N GLY A 43 4.80 -6.27 -19.24
CA GLY A 43 4.00 -5.22 -19.87
C GLY A 43 2.52 -5.19 -19.46
N LEU A 44 2.10 -6.09 -18.58
CA LEU A 44 0.72 -6.15 -18.08
C LEU A 44 0.50 -5.13 -16.94
N HIS A 45 -0.47 -4.24 -17.10
CA HIS A 45 -0.89 -3.28 -16.10
C HIS A 45 -2.31 -3.59 -15.63
N LEU A 46 -2.44 -4.06 -14.39
CA LEU A 46 -3.72 -4.44 -13.79
C LEU A 46 -4.02 -3.59 -12.54
N ALA A 47 -5.05 -2.77 -12.64
CA ALA A 47 -5.48 -1.92 -11.53
C ALA A 47 -6.11 -2.73 -10.39
N PHE A 48 -6.83 -3.80 -10.72
CA PHE A 48 -7.62 -4.56 -9.76
C PHE A 48 -6.90 -5.79 -9.20
N ALA A 49 -5.77 -6.22 -9.77
CA ALA A 49 -4.94 -7.25 -9.18
C ALA A 49 -4.18 -6.71 -7.96
N ARG A 50 -4.49 -7.21 -6.76
CA ARG A 50 -3.84 -6.82 -5.51
C ARG A 50 -2.47 -7.48 -5.33
N GLN A 51 -2.38 -8.77 -5.67
CA GLN A 51 -1.17 -9.59 -5.63
C GLN A 51 -1.23 -10.63 -6.74
N THR A 52 -0.10 -10.98 -7.29
CA THR A 52 0.04 -12.08 -8.25
C THR A 52 0.96 -13.16 -7.70
N LEU A 53 0.53 -14.40 -7.84
CA LEU A 53 1.34 -15.60 -7.63
C LEU A 53 1.77 -16.13 -8.99
N PRO A 54 2.99 -15.82 -9.48
CA PRO A 54 3.48 -16.35 -10.73
C PRO A 54 3.62 -17.89 -10.68
N ASP A 55 3.28 -18.55 -11.78
CA ASP A 55 3.38 -20.00 -11.91
C ASP A 55 2.82 -20.75 -10.70
N ALA A 56 1.63 -20.30 -10.28
CA ALA A 56 0.96 -20.78 -9.08
C ALA A 56 0.59 -22.27 -9.23
N LEU A 57 0.99 -23.06 -8.23
CA LEU A 57 0.70 -24.48 -8.13
C LEU A 57 -0.34 -24.70 -7.05
N GLU A 58 -1.46 -25.30 -7.41
CA GLU A 58 -2.41 -25.79 -6.42
C GLU A 58 -1.75 -26.94 -5.64
N THR A 59 -1.72 -26.82 -4.32
CA THR A 59 -0.91 -27.67 -3.45
C THR A 59 -1.74 -28.17 -2.29
N THR A 60 -1.56 -29.42 -1.94
CA THR A 60 -2.16 -30.05 -0.74
C THR A 60 -1.11 -30.56 0.22
N ALA A 61 -1.38 -30.42 1.53
CA ALA A 61 -0.51 -30.93 2.58
C ALA A 61 -1.32 -31.24 3.85
N VAL A 62 -1.28 -32.49 4.28
CA VAL A 62 -2.10 -33.02 5.40
C VAL A 62 -1.63 -32.55 6.79
N SER A 63 -0.51 -31.88 6.90
CA SER A 63 0.06 -31.45 8.18
C SER A 63 0.92 -30.19 8.06
N ILE A 64 1.18 -29.53 9.20
CA ILE A 64 2.13 -28.41 9.32
C ILE A 64 3.51 -28.78 8.77
N ASN A 65 3.97 -29.98 9.08
CA ASN A 65 5.26 -30.49 8.62
C ASN A 65 5.28 -30.71 7.11
N ALA A 66 4.20 -31.25 6.54
CA ALA A 66 4.09 -31.44 5.10
C ALA A 66 4.07 -30.09 4.35
N TRP A 67 3.40 -29.06 4.87
CA TRP A 67 3.48 -27.73 4.31
C TRP A 67 4.91 -27.15 4.30
N ALA A 68 5.64 -27.32 5.42
CA ALA A 68 7.03 -26.88 5.48
C ALA A 68 7.91 -27.60 4.44
N ASP A 69 7.69 -28.90 4.21
CA ASP A 69 8.41 -29.65 3.18
C ASP A 69 8.07 -29.15 1.77
N ARG A 70 6.77 -28.89 1.45
CA ARG A 70 6.36 -28.31 0.14
C ARG A 70 7.02 -26.97 -0.13
N ILE A 71 7.11 -26.10 0.89
CA ILE A 71 7.79 -24.80 0.77
C ILE A 71 9.29 -25.00 0.51
N ILE A 72 9.95 -25.94 1.20
CA ILE A 72 11.38 -26.25 0.97
C ILE A 72 11.61 -26.77 -0.46
N ASP A 73 10.75 -27.65 -0.94
CA ASP A 73 10.86 -28.19 -2.29
C ASP A 73 10.72 -27.08 -3.35
N ALA A 74 9.78 -26.18 -3.16
CA ALA A 74 9.60 -25.02 -4.05
C ALA A 74 10.83 -24.10 -4.07
N ILE A 75 11.46 -23.86 -2.92
CA ILE A 75 12.69 -23.04 -2.82
C ILE A 75 13.87 -23.78 -3.48
N ALA A 76 14.07 -25.05 -3.15
CA ALA A 76 15.23 -25.81 -3.58
C ALA A 76 15.29 -25.99 -5.11
N GLY A 77 14.14 -26.00 -5.78
CA GLY A 77 14.07 -26.12 -7.24
C GLY A 77 14.23 -24.81 -8.01
N HIS A 78 14.13 -23.66 -7.34
CA HIS A 78 13.99 -22.38 -8.02
C HIS A 78 15.06 -21.35 -7.67
N PHE A 79 15.71 -21.42 -6.50
CA PHE A 79 16.64 -20.38 -6.05
C PHE A 79 18.09 -20.84 -6.09
N PRO A 80 19.00 -19.99 -6.63
CA PRO A 80 20.43 -20.18 -6.46
C PRO A 80 20.82 -20.12 -4.97
N ASP A 81 21.90 -20.83 -4.64
CA ASP A 81 22.44 -20.76 -3.28
C ASP A 81 22.82 -19.31 -2.92
N GLU A 82 22.56 -18.93 -1.66
CA GLU A 82 22.86 -17.63 -1.08
C GLU A 82 22.06 -16.42 -1.58
N GLN A 83 21.11 -16.59 -2.49
CA GLN A 83 20.27 -15.48 -2.92
C GLN A 83 19.27 -15.10 -1.80
N PRO A 84 19.12 -13.80 -1.47
CA PRO A 84 18.11 -13.34 -0.52
C PRO A 84 16.69 -13.74 -0.97
N TRP A 85 15.91 -14.28 -0.07
CA TRP A 85 14.53 -14.64 -0.34
C TRP A 85 13.62 -14.32 0.84
N ARG A 86 12.34 -14.09 0.56
CA ARG A 86 11.30 -13.79 1.55
C ARG A 86 10.15 -14.77 1.41
N LEU A 87 9.52 -15.11 2.53
CA LEU A 87 8.33 -15.94 2.57
C LEU A 87 7.10 -15.12 2.91
N HIS A 88 6.14 -15.06 2.00
CA HIS A 88 4.79 -14.65 2.27
C HIS A 88 3.95 -15.90 2.55
N LEU A 89 3.41 -16.01 3.75
CA LEU A 89 2.57 -17.14 4.18
C LEU A 89 1.34 -16.59 4.88
N TRP A 90 0.16 -16.83 4.31
CA TRP A 90 -1.09 -16.29 4.85
C TRP A 90 -2.28 -17.22 4.57
N PRO A 91 -3.34 -17.18 5.43
CA PRO A 91 -4.56 -17.92 5.23
C PRO A 91 -5.65 -17.05 4.61
N GLN A 92 -6.62 -17.70 3.93
CA GLN A 92 -7.93 -17.11 3.58
C GLN A 92 -9.03 -17.62 4.53
N TYR A 93 -8.78 -18.69 5.25
CA TYR A 93 -9.73 -19.37 6.12
C TYR A 93 -9.48 -19.09 7.60
N GLY A 94 -10.45 -19.41 8.41
CA GLY A 94 -10.36 -19.36 9.86
C GLY A 94 -10.80 -18.02 10.42
N GLU A 95 -11.95 -18.00 11.06
CA GLU A 95 -12.40 -16.85 11.83
C GLU A 95 -11.42 -16.55 12.96
N GLY A 96 -11.12 -15.29 13.18
CA GLY A 96 -10.16 -14.83 14.17
C GLY A 96 -8.72 -15.25 13.85
N ARG A 97 -8.02 -15.95 14.78
CA ARG A 97 -6.59 -16.26 14.68
C ARG A 97 -6.25 -17.67 14.18
N ALA A 98 -7.22 -18.53 13.94
CA ALA A 98 -6.95 -19.94 13.67
C ALA A 98 -6.04 -20.17 12.45
N GLY A 99 -6.36 -19.54 11.32
CA GLY A 99 -5.54 -19.62 10.11
C GLY A 99 -4.15 -18.99 10.30
N VAL A 100 -4.09 -17.85 10.98
CA VAL A 100 -2.83 -17.15 11.27
C VAL A 100 -1.92 -18.00 12.15
N ASN A 101 -2.45 -18.58 13.24
CA ASN A 101 -1.69 -19.47 14.13
C ASN A 101 -1.14 -20.68 13.36
N ARG A 102 -1.90 -21.23 12.41
CA ARG A 102 -1.40 -22.31 11.56
C ARG A 102 -0.23 -21.87 10.69
N CYS A 103 -0.30 -20.69 10.09
CA CYS A 103 0.82 -20.13 9.34
C CYS A 103 2.07 -19.92 10.21
N GLU A 104 1.91 -19.45 11.45
CA GLU A 104 3.01 -19.33 12.42
C GLU A 104 3.66 -20.68 12.73
N LEU A 105 2.85 -21.72 12.95
CA LEU A 105 3.34 -23.08 13.18
C LEU A 105 4.06 -23.66 11.95
N ILE A 106 3.55 -23.42 10.74
CA ILE A 106 4.22 -23.82 9.48
C ILE A 106 5.57 -23.09 9.37
N ARG A 107 5.62 -21.77 9.64
CA ARG A 107 6.86 -20.98 9.64
C ARG A 107 7.88 -21.52 10.64
N ALA A 108 7.45 -21.81 11.85
CA ALA A 108 8.31 -22.42 12.89
C ALA A 108 8.88 -23.77 12.45
N SER A 109 8.02 -24.66 11.92
CA SER A 109 8.45 -25.96 11.38
C SER A 109 9.44 -25.81 10.22
N LEU A 110 9.19 -24.87 9.29
CA LEU A 110 10.10 -24.55 8.19
C LEU A 110 11.49 -24.16 8.70
N VAL A 111 11.56 -23.21 9.64
CA VAL A 111 12.83 -22.75 10.22
C VAL A 111 13.61 -23.90 10.86
N GLU A 112 12.95 -24.75 11.64
CA GLU A 112 13.60 -25.92 12.27
C GLU A 112 14.13 -26.93 11.23
N ARG A 113 13.42 -27.14 10.13
CA ARG A 113 13.86 -28.02 9.04
C ARG A 113 15.02 -27.43 8.27
N LEU A 114 14.98 -26.12 7.97
CA LEU A 114 16.09 -25.40 7.32
C LEU A 114 17.36 -25.43 8.18
N LYS A 115 17.26 -25.27 9.51
CA LYS A 115 18.39 -25.41 10.44
C LYS A 115 19.09 -26.77 10.32
N LYS A 116 18.31 -27.84 10.15
CA LYS A 116 18.84 -29.21 10.11
C LYS A 116 19.39 -29.59 8.75
N ARG A 117 18.77 -29.16 7.65
CA ARG A 117 19.01 -29.71 6.31
C ARG A 117 19.54 -28.71 5.28
N ARG A 118 19.25 -27.41 5.42
CA ARG A 118 19.48 -26.38 4.42
C ARG A 118 19.85 -25.04 5.08
N ARG A 119 20.93 -25.03 5.87
CA ARG A 119 21.33 -23.84 6.65
C ARG A 119 21.62 -22.59 5.76
N HIS A 120 22.09 -22.79 4.54
CA HIS A 120 22.32 -21.69 3.59
C HIS A 120 21.01 -20.98 3.27
N LEU A 121 19.91 -21.69 2.98
CA LEU A 121 18.61 -21.08 2.73
C LEU A 121 18.07 -20.32 3.96
N LEU A 122 18.35 -20.78 5.16
CA LEU A 122 17.98 -20.07 6.37
C LEU A 122 18.75 -18.76 6.54
N ARG A 123 20.03 -18.73 6.16
CA ARG A 123 20.86 -17.50 6.21
C ARG A 123 20.39 -16.46 5.21
N SER A 124 19.92 -16.90 4.05
CA SER A 124 19.42 -16.04 2.98
C SER A 124 17.95 -15.62 3.18
N LEU A 125 17.22 -16.19 4.17
CA LEU A 125 15.87 -15.82 4.49
C LEU A 125 15.84 -14.41 5.12
N VAL A 126 15.29 -13.47 4.39
CA VAL A 126 15.04 -12.11 4.86
C VAL A 126 13.88 -12.15 5.86
N LYS A 127 14.14 -11.72 7.09
CA LYS A 127 13.09 -11.59 8.10
C LYS A 127 12.10 -10.50 7.67
N GLU A 128 10.83 -10.71 7.98
CA GLU A 128 9.87 -9.62 7.93
C GLU A 128 10.32 -8.60 8.98
N GLY A 129 10.86 -7.47 8.53
CA GLY A 129 11.14 -6.34 9.40
C GLY A 129 9.84 -5.80 9.98
N PRO A 130 9.86 -5.07 11.11
CA PRO A 130 8.70 -4.31 11.54
C PRO A 130 8.27 -3.44 10.35
N SER A 131 6.95 -3.36 10.13
CA SER A 131 6.40 -2.47 9.11
C SER A 131 7.09 -1.12 9.22
N PRO A 132 7.62 -0.55 8.13
CA PRO A 132 8.26 0.75 8.20
C PRO A 132 7.29 1.69 8.91
N ASN A 133 7.79 2.44 9.88
CA ASN A 133 6.98 3.36 10.66
C ASN A 133 6.48 4.45 9.71
N LEU A 134 5.27 4.27 9.18
CA LEU A 134 4.69 5.07 8.09
C LEU A 134 4.16 6.41 8.57
N SER A 135 4.19 6.66 9.87
CA SER A 135 4.02 8.01 10.41
C SER A 135 5.16 8.88 9.90
N PRO A 136 4.90 10.04 9.32
CA PRO A 136 5.94 11.01 9.01
C PRO A 136 6.75 11.23 10.29
N LYS A 137 8.02 10.85 10.32
CA LYS A 137 8.89 11.18 11.45
C LYS A 137 8.95 12.70 11.50
N PRO A 138 8.59 13.34 12.63
CA PRO A 138 8.87 14.75 12.78
C PRO A 138 10.38 14.91 12.60
N ILE A 139 10.76 15.71 11.64
CA ILE A 139 12.15 16.08 11.42
C ILE A 139 12.56 16.78 12.69
N GLY A 140 13.54 16.24 13.42
CA GLY A 140 14.12 16.86 14.59
C GLY A 140 14.62 18.26 14.23
N GLY A 141 13.78 19.24 14.47
CA GLY A 141 14.06 20.66 14.43
C GLY A 141 13.69 21.16 15.82
N ASP A 142 14.58 21.98 16.37
CA ASP A 142 14.57 22.57 17.67
C ASP A 142 13.18 22.70 18.31
N ASN A 143 13.04 22.10 19.49
CA ASN A 143 11.91 22.27 20.39
C ASN A 143 11.72 23.76 20.73
N GLN A 144 11.01 24.51 19.90
CA GLN A 144 10.31 25.69 20.38
C GLN A 144 8.91 25.25 20.76
N ALA A 145 8.77 25.00 22.06
CA ALA A 145 7.51 24.75 22.73
C ALA A 145 6.52 25.87 22.37
N TRP A 146 5.42 25.50 21.76
CA TRP A 146 4.23 26.35 21.69
C TRP A 146 3.59 26.36 23.08
N GLY A 147 4.06 27.30 23.93
CA GLY A 147 3.43 27.65 25.19
C GLY A 147 2.16 28.44 24.94
N GLY A 148 1.04 27.78 24.91
CA GLY A 148 -0.26 28.41 25.07
C GLY A 148 -0.48 28.61 26.57
N GLU A 149 -0.37 29.84 27.06
CA GLU A 149 -0.77 30.27 28.41
C GLU A 149 -2.25 29.92 28.63
N ARG A 150 -2.50 29.00 29.55
CA ARG A 150 -3.83 28.80 30.13
C ARG A 150 -3.99 29.74 31.29
N ASP A 151 -4.83 30.75 31.11
CA ASP A 151 -5.31 31.68 32.13
C ASP A 151 -6.05 30.89 33.23
N GLN A 152 -5.47 30.91 34.43
CA GLN A 152 -6.09 30.37 35.65
C GLN A 152 -6.95 31.47 36.27
N ARG A 153 -8.27 31.30 36.23
CA ARG A 153 -9.14 31.95 37.23
C ARG A 153 -10.06 30.94 37.87
N SER A 154 -9.72 30.81 39.15
CA SER A 154 -10.49 30.28 40.26
C SER A 154 -12.02 30.39 40.20
N GLN A 155 -12.73 29.33 40.65
CA GLN A 155 -13.73 29.50 41.69
C GLN A 155 -14.02 28.18 42.41
N GLN A 156 -14.04 28.31 43.72
CA GLN A 156 -14.34 27.33 44.78
C GLN A 156 -15.85 27.02 44.81
N GLY A 157 -16.21 25.84 45.24
CA GLY A 157 -17.59 25.52 45.65
C GLY A 157 -17.73 24.05 46.04
N GLU A 158 -17.75 23.76 47.32
CA GLU A 158 -17.94 22.47 48.00
C GLU A 158 -19.43 22.08 48.12
N PRO A 159 -19.83 20.96 48.81
CA PRO A 159 -20.34 19.75 48.19
C PRO A 159 -21.79 19.43 48.64
N SER A 160 -22.47 18.51 47.99
CA SER A 160 -23.60 17.84 48.61
C SER A 160 -23.78 16.38 48.21
N ARG A 161 -24.21 15.63 49.18
CA ARG A 161 -24.28 14.16 49.35
C ARG A 161 -25.46 13.49 48.61
N HIS A 162 -25.29 12.15 48.46
CA HIS A 162 -26.27 11.05 48.38
C HIS A 162 -26.95 10.74 47.05
N ALA A 163 -26.58 9.57 46.49
CA ALA A 163 -27.48 8.40 46.49
C ALA A 163 -26.79 7.19 45.81
N ARG A 164 -26.83 6.08 46.50
CA ARG A 164 -26.39 4.76 46.00
C ARG A 164 -27.40 4.22 45.01
N GLN A 165 -26.96 3.74 43.84
CA GLN A 165 -27.70 2.78 43.06
C GLN A 165 -26.71 1.78 42.39
N HIS A 166 -27.01 0.48 42.49
CA HIS A 166 -26.28 -0.65 41.98
C HIS A 166 -26.19 -0.63 40.44
N PRO A 167 -25.07 -1.00 39.83
CA PRO A 167 -25.01 -1.18 38.40
C PRO A 167 -25.39 -2.61 37.97
N SER A 168 -26.28 -2.69 37.00
CA SER A 168 -26.56 -3.89 36.20
C SER A 168 -25.38 -4.21 35.28
N PRO A 169 -25.09 -5.47 34.95
CA PRO A 169 -23.97 -5.83 34.10
C PRO A 169 -24.23 -5.40 32.67
N ARG A 170 -23.39 -4.49 32.15
CA ARG A 170 -23.30 -4.18 30.71
C ARG A 170 -22.59 -5.34 30.02
N ARG A 171 -23.21 -5.84 28.96
CA ARG A 171 -22.57 -6.72 27.97
C ARG A 171 -21.41 -5.93 27.35
N GLU A 172 -20.21 -6.42 27.54
CA GLU A 172 -19.01 -5.96 26.83
C GLU A 172 -19.06 -6.49 25.40
N SER A 173 -19.05 -5.59 24.45
CA SER A 173 -18.72 -5.87 23.05
C SER A 173 -17.23 -6.18 22.93
N PRO A 174 -16.80 -7.06 22.01
CA PRO A 174 -15.40 -7.44 21.89
C PRO A 174 -14.57 -6.22 21.53
N THR A 175 -13.68 -5.82 22.43
CA THR A 175 -12.67 -4.79 22.22
C THR A 175 -11.70 -5.25 21.12
N GLU A 176 -11.59 -4.44 20.08
CA GLU A 176 -10.47 -4.47 19.13
C GLU A 176 -9.17 -4.44 19.94
N ALA A 177 -8.38 -5.51 19.81
CA ALA A 177 -7.07 -5.58 20.40
C ALA A 177 -6.15 -4.58 19.71
N THR A 178 -6.01 -3.40 20.31
CA THR A 178 -4.96 -2.45 19.98
C THR A 178 -3.61 -3.10 20.29
N ILE A 179 -2.89 -3.52 19.26
CA ILE A 179 -1.51 -3.95 19.40
C ILE A 179 -0.69 -2.69 19.70
N ASN A 180 -0.30 -2.53 20.96
CA ASN A 180 0.64 -1.51 21.40
C ASN A 180 2.03 -1.80 20.80
N PHE A 181 2.36 -1.13 19.69
CA PHE A 181 3.72 -1.04 19.13
C PHE A 181 4.46 0.16 19.75
N GLY A 182 4.63 0.15 21.04
CA GLY A 182 5.54 1.06 21.73
C GLY A 182 6.54 0.24 22.50
N GLU A 183 7.75 0.04 21.92
CA GLU A 183 9.02 0.12 22.62
C GLU A 183 10.19 -0.46 21.81
N ARG A 184 11.27 0.34 21.77
CA ARG A 184 12.64 0.13 21.28
C ARG A 184 12.87 0.34 19.80
N LEU A 185 13.21 1.59 19.51
CA LEU A 185 14.16 1.93 18.46
C LEU A 185 15.55 1.40 18.88
N GLY A 186 15.80 0.11 18.63
CA GLY A 186 17.13 -0.46 18.60
C GLY A 186 17.70 -0.28 17.21
N GLU A 187 19.00 -0.03 17.14
CA GLU A 187 19.80 0.04 15.93
C GLU A 187 19.44 -1.11 14.99
N GLY A 188 19.04 -0.79 13.75
CA GLY A 188 18.59 -1.76 12.77
C GLY A 188 19.65 -2.83 12.51
N HIS A 189 19.30 -4.08 12.69
CA HIS A 189 20.15 -5.20 12.32
C HIS A 189 20.38 -5.20 10.79
N PRO A 190 21.57 -5.57 10.29
CA PRO A 190 21.85 -5.66 8.85
C PRO A 190 20.87 -6.52 8.04
N ASN A 191 20.05 -7.33 8.72
CA ASN A 191 18.99 -8.17 8.14
C ASN A 191 17.62 -7.48 8.01
N ASP A 192 17.49 -6.23 8.44
CA ASP A 192 16.27 -5.42 8.32
C ASP A 192 16.24 -4.60 7.02
N ALA A 193 17.02 -5.01 6.02
CA ALA A 193 17.02 -4.36 4.72
C ALA A 193 15.60 -4.27 4.14
N PRO A 194 15.21 -3.10 3.64
CA PRO A 194 13.92 -2.97 2.96
C PRO A 194 13.88 -3.98 1.80
N PHE A 195 12.69 -4.51 1.51
CA PHE A 195 12.51 -5.42 0.38
C PHE A 195 13.12 -4.79 -0.88
N THR A 196 14.15 -5.45 -1.43
CA THR A 196 14.78 -5.02 -2.67
C THR A 196 14.21 -5.84 -3.85
N PRO A 197 14.26 -5.30 -5.07
CA PRO A 197 13.84 -6.06 -6.27
C PRO A 197 14.64 -7.33 -6.49
N GLU A 198 15.84 -7.41 -5.93
CA GLU A 198 16.72 -8.56 -6.02
C GLU A 198 16.33 -9.70 -5.07
N THR A 199 15.39 -9.47 -4.16
CA THR A 199 14.92 -10.49 -3.21
C THR A 199 13.91 -11.42 -3.88
N SER A 200 14.22 -12.71 -3.93
CA SER A 200 13.28 -13.74 -4.39
C SER A 200 12.08 -13.85 -3.45
N LEU A 201 10.90 -14.13 -3.99
CA LEU A 201 9.65 -14.22 -3.23
C LEU A 201 9.03 -15.60 -3.32
N VAL A 202 8.83 -16.26 -2.18
CA VAL A 202 8.00 -17.45 -2.05
C VAL A 202 6.67 -17.03 -1.46
N GLN A 203 5.59 -17.43 -2.11
CA GLN A 203 4.22 -17.15 -1.67
C GLN A 203 3.49 -18.46 -1.41
N CYS A 204 2.98 -18.63 -0.21
CA CYS A 204 2.16 -19.75 0.20
C CYS A 204 0.82 -19.22 0.73
N PHE A 205 -0.22 -19.40 -0.06
CA PHE A 205 -1.56 -18.92 0.22
C PHE A 205 -2.45 -20.10 0.57
N LEU A 206 -2.89 -20.21 1.82
CA LEU A 206 -3.71 -21.30 2.31
C LEU A 206 -5.20 -20.98 2.14
N THR A 207 -5.90 -21.78 1.35
CA THR A 207 -7.37 -21.69 1.18
C THR A 207 -8.11 -22.54 2.20
N SER A 208 -7.44 -23.55 2.76
CA SER A 208 -7.91 -24.39 3.86
C SER A 208 -6.72 -24.88 4.69
N PRO A 209 -6.90 -25.59 5.81
CA PRO A 209 -5.80 -26.20 6.53
C PRO A 209 -4.91 -27.14 5.70
N GLU A 210 -5.48 -27.78 4.68
CA GLU A 210 -4.81 -28.81 3.88
C GLU A 210 -4.62 -28.42 2.42
N SER A 211 -5.19 -27.31 1.96
CA SER A 211 -5.14 -26.86 0.57
C SER A 211 -4.67 -25.42 0.45
N GLY A 212 -4.04 -25.09 -0.67
CA GLY A 212 -3.59 -23.74 -0.95
C GLY A 212 -2.84 -23.64 -2.27
N TRP A 213 -2.22 -22.49 -2.47
CA TRP A 213 -1.45 -22.13 -3.65
C TRP A 213 -0.01 -21.84 -3.27
N LEU A 214 0.93 -22.36 -4.02
CA LEU A 214 2.36 -22.13 -3.84
C LEU A 214 2.95 -21.50 -5.10
N SER A 215 3.77 -20.49 -4.92
CA SER A 215 4.46 -19.80 -6.01
C SER A 215 5.86 -19.37 -5.56
N ALA A 216 6.81 -19.41 -6.47
CA ALA A 216 8.17 -18.92 -6.27
C ALA A 216 8.57 -18.01 -7.42
N SER A 217 8.93 -16.76 -7.09
CA SER A 217 9.39 -15.76 -8.05
C SER A 217 10.86 -15.50 -7.86
N LEU A 218 11.64 -15.66 -8.93
CA LEU A 218 13.08 -15.39 -8.91
C LEU A 218 13.38 -13.89 -8.86
N ALA A 219 14.50 -13.52 -8.27
CA ALA A 219 15.10 -12.22 -8.39
C ALA A 219 16.13 -12.18 -9.54
N PRO A 220 16.45 -10.99 -10.09
CA PRO A 220 15.77 -9.72 -9.84
C PRO A 220 14.37 -9.68 -10.44
N GLN A 221 13.43 -9.07 -9.72
CA GLN A 221 12.11 -8.77 -10.26
C GLN A 221 12.21 -7.51 -11.12
N PRO A 222 11.89 -7.54 -12.42
CA PRO A 222 11.83 -6.35 -13.25
C PRO A 222 10.91 -5.30 -12.64
N HIS A 223 11.24 -4.02 -12.79
CA HIS A 223 10.40 -2.93 -12.26
C HIS A 223 8.95 -3.03 -12.74
N SER A 224 8.74 -3.46 -13.99
CA SER A 224 7.42 -3.69 -14.59
C SER A 224 6.59 -4.75 -13.86
N LEU A 225 7.21 -5.71 -13.18
CA LEU A 225 6.51 -6.76 -12.44
C LEU A 225 6.19 -6.40 -11.00
N ARG A 226 6.83 -5.37 -10.41
CA ARG A 226 6.58 -4.97 -9.01
C ARG A 226 5.14 -4.56 -8.73
N ASP A 227 4.45 -4.09 -9.74
CA ASP A 227 3.06 -3.72 -9.64
C ASP A 227 2.14 -4.95 -9.54
N LEU A 228 2.51 -6.04 -10.20
CA LEU A 228 1.78 -7.30 -10.16
C LEU A 228 2.23 -8.17 -8.98
N ILE A 229 3.54 -8.29 -8.76
CA ILE A 229 4.13 -9.09 -7.68
C ILE A 229 4.53 -8.15 -6.55
N SER A 230 3.59 -7.84 -5.69
CA SER A 230 3.81 -6.92 -4.58
C SER A 230 4.82 -7.45 -3.57
N PRO A 231 5.76 -6.62 -3.10
CA PRO A 231 6.68 -6.97 -2.01
C PRO A 231 5.98 -7.05 -0.64
N PHE A 232 4.74 -6.64 -0.56
CA PHE A 232 3.95 -6.66 0.66
C PHE A 232 3.11 -7.92 0.76
N LEU A 233 2.98 -8.45 1.97
CA LEU A 233 2.15 -9.62 2.25
C LEU A 233 0.73 -9.38 1.73
N ARG A 234 0.18 -10.31 0.94
CA ARG A 234 -1.15 -10.20 0.33
C ARG A 234 -1.33 -9.01 -0.61
N GLY A 235 -0.25 -8.28 -0.92
CA GLY A 235 -0.33 -7.02 -1.65
C GLY A 235 -0.87 -5.85 -0.81
N GLU A 236 -0.96 -6.00 0.50
CA GLU A 236 -1.47 -4.99 1.42
C GLU A 236 -0.31 -4.18 2.01
N VAL A 237 -0.27 -2.89 1.71
CA VAL A 237 0.72 -1.99 2.28
C VAL A 237 0.30 -1.64 3.70
N PRO A 238 1.12 -1.94 4.72
CA PRO A 238 0.80 -1.54 6.08
C PRO A 238 0.92 -0.02 6.23
N TRP A 239 -0.01 0.58 6.96
CA TRP A 239 0.02 1.99 7.32
C TRP A 239 -0.38 2.20 8.78
N ALA A 240 0.15 3.23 9.40
CA ALA A 240 -0.20 3.62 10.76
C ALA A 240 -1.30 4.68 10.75
N GLU A 241 -2.24 4.61 11.68
CA GLU A 241 -3.24 5.64 11.87
C GLU A 241 -2.58 6.93 12.35
N ASP A 242 -2.92 8.05 11.69
CA ASP A 242 -2.50 9.38 12.08
C ASP A 242 -3.74 10.24 12.35
N LYS A 243 -4.03 10.46 13.64
CA LYS A 243 -5.17 11.27 14.09
C LYS A 243 -4.96 12.78 13.87
N SER A 244 -3.73 13.21 13.60
CA SER A 244 -3.39 14.60 13.30
C SER A 244 -3.65 14.97 11.84
N ALA A 245 -3.76 13.99 10.96
CA ALA A 245 -4.09 14.22 9.55
C ALA A 245 -5.52 14.78 9.40
N PRO A 246 -5.75 15.71 8.46
CA PRO A 246 -7.08 16.28 8.22
C PRO A 246 -8.16 15.26 7.86
N SER A 247 -7.81 14.18 7.19
CA SER A 247 -8.70 13.06 6.88
C SER A 247 -7.90 11.79 6.60
N ARG A 248 -8.56 10.63 6.50
CA ARG A 248 -7.93 9.35 6.15
C ARG A 248 -7.43 9.28 4.71
N ALA A 249 -7.73 10.28 3.86
CA ALA A 249 -7.26 10.31 2.48
C ALA A 249 -5.71 10.29 2.36
N PHE A 250 -4.98 10.69 3.41
CA PHE A 250 -3.52 10.61 3.44
C PHE A 250 -2.98 9.20 3.20
N THR A 251 -3.73 8.16 3.57
CA THR A 251 -3.31 6.77 3.41
C THR A 251 -3.08 6.39 1.94
N LYS A 252 -3.84 6.96 1.00
CA LYS A 252 -3.64 6.73 -0.44
C LYS A 252 -2.28 7.25 -0.92
N LEU A 253 -1.89 8.45 -0.47
CA LEU A 253 -0.58 9.02 -0.77
C LEU A 253 0.53 8.12 -0.23
N VAL A 254 0.45 7.75 1.05
CA VAL A 254 1.45 6.91 1.73
C VAL A 254 1.54 5.53 1.07
N GLU A 255 0.42 4.88 0.75
CA GLU A 255 0.42 3.59 0.06
C GLU A 255 1.04 3.69 -1.34
N SER A 256 0.71 4.73 -2.11
CA SER A 256 1.29 4.95 -3.44
C SER A 256 2.81 5.12 -3.38
N GLU A 257 3.33 5.92 -2.44
CA GLU A 257 4.76 6.11 -2.24
C GLU A 257 5.48 4.82 -1.85
N GLN A 258 4.89 4.03 -0.94
CA GLN A 258 5.44 2.73 -0.53
C GLN A 258 5.52 1.76 -1.73
N ARG A 259 4.47 1.70 -2.54
CA ARG A 259 4.46 0.89 -3.75
C ARG A 259 5.48 1.37 -4.78
N LEU A 260 5.63 2.67 -4.92
CA LEU A 260 6.60 3.28 -5.84
C LEU A 260 8.04 3.14 -5.33
N GLY A 261 8.24 3.03 -4.01
CA GLY A 261 9.56 3.07 -3.38
C GLY A 261 10.21 4.45 -3.46
N ARG A 262 9.40 5.50 -3.66
CA ARG A 262 9.82 6.92 -3.71
C ARG A 262 8.91 7.74 -2.84
N PHE A 263 9.49 8.68 -2.13
CA PHE A 263 8.82 9.48 -1.13
C PHE A 263 9.02 10.95 -1.42
N ILE A 264 8.00 11.75 -1.11
CA ILE A 264 8.18 13.21 -1.01
C ILE A 264 9.21 13.46 0.07
N ASP A 265 10.19 14.33 -0.17
CA ASP A 265 11.31 14.57 0.73
C ASP A 265 11.52 16.07 0.97
N ARG A 266 12.42 16.37 1.92
CA ARG A 266 12.77 17.73 2.33
C ARG A 266 13.16 18.60 1.14
N ASP A 267 12.67 19.83 1.18
CA ASP A 267 12.95 20.91 0.23
C ASP A 267 12.52 20.63 -1.23
N GLN A 268 11.84 19.50 -1.48
CA GLN A 268 11.17 19.26 -2.76
C GLN A 268 9.91 20.12 -2.90
N THR A 269 9.56 20.44 -4.13
CA THR A 269 8.32 21.16 -4.46
C THR A 269 7.21 20.17 -4.80
N CYS A 270 6.12 20.22 -4.03
CA CYS A 270 4.93 19.40 -4.22
C CYS A 270 3.73 20.27 -4.60
N VAL A 271 3.08 19.99 -5.71
CA VAL A 271 1.80 20.60 -6.08
C VAL A 271 0.68 19.64 -5.70
N ASP A 272 -0.24 20.11 -4.85
CA ASP A 272 -1.44 19.38 -4.41
C ASP A 272 -2.67 20.00 -5.08
N LEU A 273 -3.24 19.29 -6.05
CA LEU A 273 -4.42 19.72 -6.81
C LEU A 273 -5.71 19.11 -6.20
N GLY A 274 -6.66 19.98 -5.84
CA GLY A 274 -7.85 19.59 -5.09
C GLY A 274 -7.49 19.33 -3.62
N ALA A 275 -6.68 20.23 -3.06
CA ALA A 275 -5.96 20.03 -1.81
C ALA A 275 -6.86 19.98 -0.56
N SER A 276 -8.02 20.68 -0.54
CA SER A 276 -8.87 20.77 0.65
C SER A 276 -9.42 19.39 1.08
N PRO A 277 -9.39 19.04 2.38
CA PRO A 277 -9.01 19.81 3.57
C PRO A 277 -7.52 19.81 3.91
N GLY A 278 -6.63 19.25 3.06
CA GLY A 278 -5.18 19.31 3.20
C GLY A 278 -4.50 18.02 3.64
N SER A 279 -5.12 16.86 3.44
CA SER A 279 -4.55 15.58 3.92
C SER A 279 -3.25 15.19 3.22
N TRP A 280 -3.11 15.47 1.94
CA TRP A 280 -1.89 15.18 1.19
C TRP A 280 -0.85 16.27 1.38
N SER A 281 -1.28 17.55 1.40
CA SER A 281 -0.43 18.68 1.81
C SER A 281 0.18 18.48 3.20
N TYR A 282 -0.60 17.95 4.17
CA TYR A 282 -0.14 17.62 5.51
C TYR A 282 1.05 16.66 5.47
N VAL A 283 0.94 15.55 4.75
CA VAL A 283 2.02 14.56 4.63
C VAL A 283 3.28 15.17 4.01
N ALA A 284 3.13 15.94 2.94
CA ALA A 284 4.26 16.60 2.26
C ALA A 284 4.98 17.60 3.17
N ILE A 285 4.22 18.42 3.92
CA ILE A 285 4.77 19.37 4.90
C ILE A 285 5.51 18.64 6.03
N GLN A 286 4.94 17.57 6.57
CA GLN A 286 5.58 16.79 7.64
C GLN A 286 6.94 16.21 7.23
N ARG A 287 7.15 15.99 5.94
CA ARG A 287 8.42 15.56 5.36
C ARG A 287 9.36 16.71 5.01
N GLY A 288 8.91 17.95 5.19
CA GLY A 288 9.71 19.15 4.95
C GLY A 288 9.68 19.66 3.51
N ALA A 289 8.74 19.21 2.68
CA ALA A 289 8.54 19.72 1.32
C ALA A 289 7.92 21.13 1.33
N HIS A 290 8.12 21.85 0.23
CA HIS A 290 7.39 23.07 -0.08
C HIS A 290 6.14 22.72 -0.87
N VAL A 291 4.96 23.07 -0.34
CA VAL A 291 3.68 22.69 -0.93
C VAL A 291 3.01 23.89 -1.59
N ILE A 292 2.59 23.70 -2.84
CA ILE A 292 1.66 24.60 -3.54
C ILE A 292 0.31 23.90 -3.55
N ALA A 293 -0.57 24.31 -2.65
CA ALA A 293 -1.90 23.73 -2.51
C ALA A 293 -2.92 24.52 -3.34
N VAL A 294 -3.58 23.86 -4.28
CA VAL A 294 -4.52 24.48 -5.23
C VAL A 294 -5.91 23.94 -5.00
N ASP A 295 -6.83 24.77 -4.55
CA ASP A 295 -8.24 24.43 -4.35
C ASP A 295 -9.11 25.69 -4.42
N ARG A 296 -10.44 25.52 -4.50
CA ARG A 296 -11.43 26.61 -4.35
C ARG A 296 -11.75 26.88 -2.89
N SER A 297 -11.52 25.89 -2.01
CA SER A 297 -11.76 25.94 -0.58
C SER A 297 -10.45 25.91 0.18
N GLU A 298 -10.36 26.69 1.24
CA GLU A 298 -9.18 26.72 2.11
C GLU A 298 -8.92 25.34 2.75
N LEU A 299 -7.68 25.09 3.10
CA LEU A 299 -7.26 23.94 3.88
C LEU A 299 -7.57 24.17 5.37
N ARG A 300 -7.33 23.13 6.16
CA ARG A 300 -7.39 23.24 7.63
C ARG A 300 -6.47 24.38 8.10
N GLU A 301 -6.94 25.17 9.07
CA GLU A 301 -6.34 26.43 9.48
C GLU A 301 -4.86 26.32 9.90
N ASP A 302 -4.49 25.24 10.58
CA ASP A 302 -3.11 24.99 10.99
C ASP A 302 -2.16 24.82 9.79
N LEU A 303 -2.64 24.24 8.70
CA LEU A 303 -1.88 24.10 7.46
C LEU A 303 -1.73 25.43 6.74
N MET A 304 -2.80 26.24 6.71
CA MET A 304 -2.78 27.58 6.11
C MET A 304 -1.73 28.52 6.75
N ARG A 305 -1.41 28.31 8.02
CA ARG A 305 -0.39 29.08 8.76
C ARG A 305 1.04 28.55 8.55
N ASN A 306 1.20 27.39 7.89
CA ASN A 306 2.51 26.76 7.76
C ASN A 306 3.38 27.50 6.71
N PRO A 307 4.61 27.94 7.04
CA PRO A 307 5.46 28.71 6.13
C PRO A 307 5.93 27.90 4.89
N ARG A 308 5.79 26.58 4.90
CA ARG A 308 6.09 25.71 3.76
C ARG A 308 4.91 25.50 2.83
N LEU A 309 3.74 26.08 3.15
CA LEU A 309 2.54 25.98 2.32
C LEU A 309 2.24 27.34 1.66
N ARG A 310 2.09 27.31 0.35
CA ARG A 310 1.50 28.39 -0.43
C ARG A 310 0.14 27.93 -0.95
N PHE A 311 -0.91 28.61 -0.53
CA PHE A 311 -2.26 28.31 -1.00
C PHE A 311 -2.62 29.20 -2.21
N GLU A 312 -3.22 28.59 -3.22
CA GLU A 312 -3.72 29.26 -4.41
C GLU A 312 -5.20 28.93 -4.63
N THR A 313 -6.06 29.92 -4.51
CA THR A 313 -7.50 29.78 -4.85
C THR A 313 -7.65 29.72 -6.37
N ALA A 314 -7.74 28.52 -6.93
CA ALA A 314 -7.83 28.29 -8.36
C ALA A 314 -8.58 27.00 -8.72
N ASP A 315 -8.90 26.85 -10.01
CA ASP A 315 -9.36 25.60 -10.58
C ASP A 315 -8.16 24.65 -10.79
N ALA A 316 -8.15 23.54 -10.05
CA ALA A 316 -7.10 22.52 -10.12
C ALA A 316 -6.78 22.05 -11.57
N PHE A 317 -7.79 21.99 -12.43
CA PHE A 317 -7.64 21.56 -13.83
C PHE A 317 -7.07 22.64 -14.76
N LYS A 318 -7.00 23.89 -14.31
CA LYS A 318 -6.42 25.01 -15.07
C LYS A 318 -5.07 25.44 -14.54
N TYR A 319 -4.68 24.96 -13.39
CA TYR A 319 -3.42 25.32 -12.77
C TYR A 319 -2.23 24.78 -13.56
N LYS A 320 -1.25 25.62 -13.77
CA LYS A 320 0.02 25.29 -14.44
C LYS A 320 1.17 25.87 -13.63
N PRO A 321 2.09 25.05 -13.11
CA PRO A 321 3.24 25.55 -12.39
C PRO A 321 4.17 26.31 -13.34
N PRO A 322 4.86 27.36 -12.87
CA PRO A 322 5.78 28.15 -13.71
C PRO A 322 7.04 27.38 -14.11
N GLN A 323 7.35 26.30 -13.42
CA GLN A 323 8.50 25.42 -13.66
C GLN A 323 8.15 23.97 -13.31
N THR A 324 8.95 23.01 -13.78
CA THR A 324 8.80 21.61 -13.43
C THR A 324 8.93 21.41 -11.92
N VAL A 325 7.96 20.72 -11.30
CA VAL A 325 7.93 20.42 -9.87
C VAL A 325 8.40 19.00 -9.60
N ASP A 326 8.79 18.70 -8.35
CA ASP A 326 9.24 17.37 -7.99
C ASP A 326 8.07 16.39 -7.88
N TRP A 327 6.92 16.86 -7.37
CA TRP A 327 5.72 16.04 -7.20
C TRP A 327 4.45 16.76 -7.65
N LEU A 328 3.63 16.03 -8.41
CA LEU A 328 2.21 16.28 -8.57
C LEU A 328 1.44 15.29 -7.72
N VAL A 329 0.59 15.78 -6.82
CA VAL A 329 -0.38 14.95 -6.10
C VAL A 329 -1.79 15.49 -6.34
N CYS A 330 -2.78 14.61 -6.55
CA CYS A 330 -4.14 15.03 -6.91
C CYS A 330 -5.18 14.02 -6.44
N ASP A 331 -6.04 14.42 -5.51
CA ASP A 331 -7.21 13.64 -5.05
C ASP A 331 -8.55 14.34 -5.32
N VAL A 332 -8.62 15.09 -6.41
CA VAL A 332 -9.79 15.89 -6.77
C VAL A 332 -11.02 15.03 -7.07
N ILE A 333 -12.20 15.52 -6.71
CA ILE A 333 -13.48 14.90 -7.11
C ILE A 333 -13.88 15.46 -8.47
N ALA A 334 -13.74 14.64 -9.51
CA ALA A 334 -14.07 15.00 -10.88
C ALA A 334 -14.51 13.77 -11.68
N ALA A 335 -15.03 14.01 -12.89
CA ALA A 335 -15.23 12.93 -13.85
C ALA A 335 -13.88 12.27 -14.20
N PRO A 336 -13.83 10.93 -14.35
CA PRO A 336 -12.58 10.21 -14.53
C PRO A 336 -11.75 10.72 -15.72
N GLN A 337 -12.40 11.01 -16.84
CA GLN A 337 -11.74 11.54 -18.03
C GLN A 337 -10.95 12.82 -17.76
N ARG A 338 -11.49 13.73 -16.91
CA ARG A 338 -10.77 14.98 -16.58
C ARG A 338 -9.48 14.74 -15.82
N SER A 339 -9.47 13.78 -14.89
CA SER A 339 -8.25 13.41 -14.15
C SER A 339 -7.23 12.72 -15.06
N ILE A 340 -7.70 11.90 -16.00
CA ILE A 340 -6.87 11.24 -17.02
C ILE A 340 -6.23 12.28 -17.93
N ASP A 341 -7.03 13.22 -18.47
CA ASP A 341 -6.54 14.27 -19.36
C ASP A 341 -5.53 15.18 -18.66
N LEU A 342 -5.80 15.57 -17.41
CA LEU A 342 -4.89 16.34 -16.57
C LEU A 342 -3.53 15.64 -16.44
N LEU A 343 -3.53 14.36 -16.06
CA LEU A 343 -2.29 13.60 -15.88
C LEU A 343 -1.51 13.50 -17.21
N LEU A 344 -2.19 13.16 -18.30
CA LEU A 344 -1.54 13.04 -19.60
C LEU A 344 -1.00 14.38 -20.12
N GLU A 345 -1.71 15.49 -19.87
CA GLU A 345 -1.22 16.84 -20.20
C GLU A 345 0.06 17.16 -19.42
N TRP A 346 0.05 16.96 -18.10
CA TRP A 346 1.23 17.22 -17.27
C TRP A 346 2.44 16.36 -17.65
N LEU A 347 2.22 15.09 -18.01
CA LEU A 347 3.27 14.19 -18.50
C LEU A 347 3.86 14.69 -19.83
N ARG A 348 3.00 15.02 -20.81
CA ARG A 348 3.44 15.52 -22.14
C ARG A 348 4.21 16.82 -22.04
N GLU A 349 3.80 17.71 -21.16
CA GLU A 349 4.43 19.00 -20.94
C GLU A 349 5.59 18.96 -19.92
N LYS A 350 5.92 17.79 -19.38
CA LYS A 350 7.02 17.55 -18.40
C LYS A 350 6.97 18.50 -17.21
N ARG A 351 5.76 18.72 -16.66
CA ARG A 351 5.55 19.66 -15.55
C ARG A 351 5.91 19.10 -14.18
N MET A 352 6.06 17.78 -14.04
CA MET A 352 6.43 17.11 -12.80
C MET A 352 7.43 15.98 -13.05
N ARG A 353 8.16 15.61 -12.00
CA ARG A 353 9.07 14.45 -11.99
C ARG A 353 8.38 13.18 -11.49
N ASN A 354 7.59 13.31 -10.44
CA ASN A 354 6.84 12.21 -9.84
C ASN A 354 5.37 12.60 -9.73
N PHE A 355 4.48 11.61 -9.75
CA PHE A 355 3.05 11.88 -9.64
C PHE A 355 2.29 10.81 -8.87
N ILE A 356 1.20 11.23 -8.22
CA ILE A 356 0.16 10.38 -7.63
C ILE A 356 -1.18 11.06 -7.90
N VAL A 357 -2.02 10.45 -8.72
CA VAL A 357 -3.31 11.01 -9.15
C VAL A 357 -4.41 9.99 -8.95
N THR A 358 -5.44 10.34 -8.20
CA THR A 358 -6.63 9.51 -8.01
C THR A 358 -7.62 9.77 -9.13
N ILE A 359 -8.15 8.70 -9.72
CA ILE A 359 -9.19 8.70 -10.76
C ILE A 359 -10.44 8.11 -10.13
N LYS A 360 -11.49 8.93 -10.00
CA LYS A 360 -12.74 8.57 -9.31
C LYS A 360 -13.84 8.27 -10.32
N PHE A 361 -14.58 7.19 -10.10
CA PHE A 361 -15.63 6.70 -10.99
C PHE A 361 -17.00 6.83 -10.32
N LYS A 362 -18.01 7.08 -11.13
CA LYS A 362 -19.41 7.05 -10.67
C LYS A 362 -20.01 5.66 -10.81
N GLY A 363 -19.69 4.95 -11.88
CA GLY A 363 -20.13 3.60 -12.20
C GLY A 363 -18.97 2.70 -12.62
N HIS A 364 -19.22 1.41 -12.69
CA HIS A 364 -18.20 0.41 -13.02
C HIS A 364 -17.90 0.32 -14.51
N ASP A 365 -18.83 0.69 -15.36
CA ASP A 365 -18.70 0.80 -16.80
C ASP A 365 -17.69 1.87 -17.24
N GLU A 366 -17.44 2.89 -16.40
CA GLU A 366 -16.42 3.91 -16.67
C GLU A 366 -14.97 3.41 -16.54
N TYR A 367 -14.74 2.20 -16.00
CA TYR A 367 -13.37 1.64 -15.90
C TYR A 367 -12.69 1.42 -17.25
N GLU A 368 -13.42 1.36 -18.35
CA GLU A 368 -12.85 1.32 -19.70
C GLU A 368 -11.94 2.52 -20.00
N LEU A 369 -12.20 3.65 -19.36
CA LEU A 369 -11.39 4.86 -19.52
C LEU A 369 -9.93 4.66 -19.06
N LEU A 370 -9.66 3.69 -18.18
CA LEU A 370 -8.30 3.34 -17.75
C LEU A 370 -7.44 2.81 -18.91
N GLU A 371 -8.04 2.26 -19.96
CA GLU A 371 -7.30 1.76 -21.13
C GLU A 371 -6.56 2.90 -21.86
N THR A 372 -7.09 4.12 -21.83
CA THR A 372 -6.38 5.30 -22.33
C THR A 372 -5.08 5.55 -21.56
N LEU A 373 -5.11 5.49 -20.23
CA LEU A 373 -3.91 5.63 -19.41
C LEU A 373 -2.91 4.50 -19.64
N LYS A 374 -3.38 3.25 -19.70
CA LYS A 374 -2.51 2.08 -19.93
C LYS A 374 -1.80 2.12 -21.28
N ARG A 375 -2.48 2.69 -22.29
CA ARG A 375 -1.91 2.85 -23.63
C ARG A 375 -0.92 4.00 -23.71
N ASP A 376 -1.28 5.19 -23.18
CA ASP A 376 -0.58 6.45 -23.45
C ASP A 376 0.51 6.75 -22.41
N ALA A 377 0.23 6.52 -21.11
CA ALA A 377 1.12 6.93 -20.03
C ALA A 377 2.48 6.17 -19.99
N PRO A 378 2.60 4.86 -20.25
CA PRO A 378 3.88 4.16 -20.18
C PRO A 378 4.95 4.75 -21.11
N SER A 379 4.57 5.26 -22.26
CA SER A 379 5.51 5.90 -23.20
C SER A 379 6.09 7.23 -22.66
N LEU A 380 5.36 7.92 -21.78
CA LEU A 380 5.69 9.21 -21.17
C LEU A 380 6.38 9.08 -19.81
N CYS A 381 6.40 7.88 -19.24
CA CYS A 381 6.91 7.59 -17.90
C CYS A 381 8.17 6.73 -17.94
N ALA A 382 9.08 6.97 -17.01
CA ALA A 382 10.15 6.04 -16.67
C ALA A 382 9.60 4.87 -15.84
N GLU A 383 8.59 5.16 -15.00
CA GLU A 383 7.86 4.17 -14.21
C GLU A 383 6.38 4.58 -14.14
N PHE A 384 5.48 3.66 -14.50
CA PHE A 384 4.04 3.88 -14.47
C PHE A 384 3.35 2.74 -13.74
N ARG A 385 2.47 3.08 -12.82
CA ARG A 385 1.65 2.13 -12.06
C ARG A 385 0.21 2.60 -11.96
N LEU A 386 -0.69 1.64 -11.94
CA LEU A 386 -2.13 1.86 -11.85
C LEU A 386 -2.72 0.84 -10.88
N LYS A 387 -3.24 1.29 -9.73
CA LYS A 387 -3.75 0.40 -8.67
C LYS A 387 -5.00 0.91 -7.98
N ARG A 388 -5.92 0.00 -7.72
CA ARG A 388 -6.88 0.18 -6.66
C ARG A 388 -6.18 -0.05 -5.32
N LEU A 389 -6.03 1.01 -4.54
CA LEU A 389 -5.36 0.99 -3.25
C LEU A 389 -6.33 0.51 -2.14
N SER A 390 -5.78 0.12 -1.00
CA SER A 390 -6.57 -0.38 0.14
C SER A 390 -7.59 0.64 0.68
N ALA A 391 -7.28 1.93 0.58
CA ALA A 391 -8.18 3.02 0.99
C ALA A 391 -9.12 3.50 -0.10
N ASN A 392 -9.01 2.99 -1.33
CA ASN A 392 -9.87 3.36 -2.44
C ASN A 392 -11.28 2.76 -2.27
N LYS A 393 -12.28 3.55 -2.63
CA LYS A 393 -13.67 3.07 -2.80
C LYS A 393 -13.88 2.73 -4.27
N ASN A 394 -14.62 3.58 -5.00
CA ASN A 394 -14.80 3.47 -6.45
C ASN A 394 -13.79 4.36 -7.18
N GLU A 395 -12.52 4.08 -6.99
CA GLU A 395 -11.41 4.89 -7.52
C GLU A 395 -10.14 4.04 -7.70
N VAL A 396 -9.27 4.51 -8.58
CA VAL A 396 -7.95 3.92 -8.85
C VAL A 396 -6.90 5.03 -8.78
N CYS A 397 -5.72 4.73 -8.25
CA CYS A 397 -4.58 5.65 -8.27
C CYS A 397 -3.63 5.31 -9.42
N ALA A 398 -3.28 6.33 -10.21
CA ALA A 398 -2.15 6.32 -11.13
C ALA A 398 -0.96 7.00 -10.45
N PHE A 399 0.18 6.36 -10.43
CA PHE A 399 1.39 6.92 -9.81
C PHE A 399 2.65 6.45 -10.53
N GLY A 400 3.71 7.26 -10.47
CA GLY A 400 4.93 6.92 -11.21
C GLY A 400 5.96 8.04 -11.28
N VAL A 401 6.90 7.86 -12.21
CA VAL A 401 8.02 8.76 -12.51
C VAL A 401 7.93 9.18 -13.96
N ALA A 402 7.87 10.48 -14.24
CA ALA A 402 7.88 11.02 -15.59
C ALA A 402 9.28 10.89 -16.25
N LYS A 403 9.34 10.94 -17.60
CA LYS A 403 10.61 10.94 -18.38
C LYS A 403 11.22 12.32 -18.46
#